data_a6d32b33eed1562c4520856171a856a4
#
_entry.id   a6d32b33eed1562c4520856171a856a4
#
_cell.length_a   1.000
_cell.length_b   1.000
_cell.length_c   1.000
_cell.angle_alpha   90.00
_cell.angle_beta   90.00
_cell.angle_gamma   90.00
#
_symmetry.space_group_name_H-M   'P 1'
#
loop_
_entity.id
_entity.type
_entity.pdbx_description
1 polymer ?
#
loop_
_entity_poly.entity_id
_entity_poly.type
_entity_poly.pdbx_seq_one_letter_code
_entity_poly.pdbx_strand_id
1 'polypeptide(L)'
;MHKSWLNTENGYYYLNLSTGKMTVGWEKINNKWYYFQGNGVMATGWVKDNGKYYYMLTDGTMHTGWVSIDGVYYYLGDSGAMATGWVNMDNGWYYFDPNDGKCTVNSAREIKDSWYMFGSDGKMVTGWQQVDGGYYYFHTDGRMLTGWLSDGTNSYYMDPANGRMSTGWKQIENSYYYFNNSGHKLTGWVQIDGTYYYLNPSDKGRMAANTTLKIDGVSYTFAANGACTTSNGNALNVSNNNNTNSSTVPGNNTSSGTTPGSTSTSNSTAPGSFNSNSNNNSNNEYVSTGPATGKSNPSFNGSTPSSGNSQSNSSSSSNYVNGLLKAGLTSGPRP
;
A
#
# COMPACT_ATOMS: atom_id res chain seq x y z
N MET A 1 2.97 -56.00 24.38
CA MET A 1 2.16 -54.77 24.22
C MET A 1 2.94 -53.81 23.35
N HIS A 2 2.41 -53.46 22.20
CA HIS A 2 3.02 -52.44 21.37
C HIS A 2 2.88 -51.06 22.02
N LYS A 3 4.00 -50.49 22.41
CA LYS A 3 4.07 -49.14 23.00
C LYS A 3 4.59 -48.19 21.96
N SER A 4 3.82 -47.92 20.90
CA SER A 4 4.29 -47.07 19.80
C SER A 4 3.13 -46.79 18.81
N TRP A 5 3.48 -46.41 17.64
CA TRP A 5 2.55 -46.15 16.55
C TRP A 5 1.78 -47.42 16.15
N LEU A 6 0.47 -47.27 15.98
CA LEU A 6 -0.42 -48.27 15.45
C LEU A 6 -1.12 -47.70 14.19
N ASN A 7 -0.96 -48.37 13.05
CA ASN A 7 -1.67 -48.02 11.82
C ASN A 7 -2.84 -48.99 11.64
N THR A 8 -4.03 -48.45 11.37
CA THR A 8 -5.26 -49.18 11.13
C THR A 8 -5.96 -48.61 9.88
N GLU A 9 -7.01 -49.24 9.41
CA GLU A 9 -7.87 -48.71 8.35
C GLU A 9 -8.50 -47.36 8.68
N ASN A 10 -8.66 -47.05 9.98
CA ASN A 10 -9.22 -45.77 10.45
C ASN A 10 -8.17 -44.69 10.69
N GLY A 11 -6.86 -44.97 10.47
CA GLY A 11 -5.76 -44.03 10.62
C GLY A 11 -4.69 -44.45 11.63
N TYR A 12 -3.83 -43.48 11.97
CA TYR A 12 -2.73 -43.70 12.89
C TYR A 12 -3.14 -43.36 14.31
N TYR A 13 -2.71 -44.22 15.27
CA TYR A 13 -2.87 -44.05 16.71
C TYR A 13 -1.52 -44.12 17.41
N TYR A 14 -1.42 -43.54 18.58
CA TYR A 14 -0.24 -43.68 19.42
C TYR A 14 -0.61 -44.19 20.80
N LEU A 15 0.07 -45.21 21.22
CA LEU A 15 -0.07 -45.76 22.56
C LEU A 15 1.03 -45.21 23.46
N ASN A 16 0.65 -44.58 24.56
CA ASN A 16 1.59 -44.00 25.52
C ASN A 16 2.56 -45.07 26.04
N LEU A 17 3.86 -44.81 25.91
CA LEU A 17 4.93 -45.77 26.19
C LEU A 17 4.94 -46.19 27.68
N SER A 18 4.51 -45.33 28.59
CA SER A 18 4.52 -45.63 30.05
C SER A 18 3.30 -46.41 30.51
N THR A 19 2.13 -46.10 29.92
CA THR A 19 0.84 -46.64 30.40
C THR A 19 0.22 -47.66 29.45
N GLY A 20 0.66 -47.70 28.17
CA GLY A 20 0.03 -48.51 27.11
C GLY A 20 -1.34 -47.99 26.70
N LYS A 21 -1.82 -46.86 27.22
CA LYS A 21 -3.11 -46.25 26.88
C LYS A 21 -3.04 -45.51 25.56
N MET A 22 -4.14 -45.48 24.85
CA MET A 22 -4.34 -44.66 23.65
C MET A 22 -4.20 -43.15 23.98
N THR A 23 -3.41 -42.44 23.20
CA THR A 23 -3.19 -41.03 23.37
C THR A 23 -4.36 -40.25 22.76
N VAL A 24 -4.78 -39.17 23.45
CA VAL A 24 -5.79 -38.21 23.00
C VAL A 24 -5.25 -36.79 23.30
N GLY A 25 -5.48 -35.84 22.42
CA GLY A 25 -4.94 -34.49 22.56
C GLY A 25 -3.49 -34.38 22.08
N TRP A 26 -2.76 -33.43 22.64
CA TRP A 26 -1.38 -33.13 22.26
C TRP A 26 -0.38 -34.15 22.87
N GLU A 27 0.53 -34.64 22.03
CA GLU A 27 1.62 -35.50 22.44
C GLU A 27 2.91 -35.14 21.71
N LYS A 28 4.02 -35.09 22.44
CA LYS A 28 5.34 -34.85 21.90
C LYS A 28 6.09 -36.15 21.70
N ILE A 29 6.27 -36.57 20.47
CA ILE A 29 6.90 -37.86 20.12
C ILE A 29 8.18 -37.52 19.32
N ASN A 30 9.34 -38.02 19.78
CA ASN A 30 10.64 -37.77 19.13
C ASN A 30 10.88 -36.29 18.79
N ASN A 31 10.57 -35.42 19.75
CA ASN A 31 10.73 -33.96 19.67
C ASN A 31 9.78 -33.25 18.66
N LYS A 32 8.79 -33.93 18.09
CA LYS A 32 7.75 -33.39 17.22
C LYS A 32 6.41 -33.43 17.92
N TRP A 33 5.56 -32.39 17.72
CA TRP A 33 4.22 -32.34 18.26
C TRP A 33 3.22 -32.97 17.30
N TYR A 34 2.30 -33.75 17.88
CA TYR A 34 1.17 -34.41 17.23
C TYR A 34 -0.10 -34.10 18.00
N TYR A 35 -1.23 -34.13 17.31
CA TYR A 35 -2.54 -34.03 17.95
C TYR A 35 -3.38 -35.25 17.61
N PHE A 36 -3.93 -35.87 18.64
CA PHE A 36 -4.80 -37.03 18.50
C PHE A 36 -6.23 -36.61 18.86
N GLN A 37 -7.16 -36.88 17.94
CA GLN A 37 -8.57 -36.55 18.12
C GLN A 37 -9.17 -37.29 19.33
N GLY A 38 -10.43 -36.93 19.73
CA GLY A 38 -11.10 -37.56 20.85
C GLY A 38 -11.28 -39.09 20.69
N ASN A 39 -11.29 -39.60 19.46
CA ASN A 39 -11.30 -41.01 19.11
C ASN A 39 -9.89 -41.63 19.03
N GLY A 40 -8.85 -40.90 19.33
CA GLY A 40 -7.45 -41.31 19.28
C GLY A 40 -6.80 -41.30 17.90
N VAL A 41 -7.51 -40.96 16.86
CA VAL A 41 -6.93 -40.85 15.50
C VAL A 41 -6.01 -39.64 15.42
N MET A 42 -4.80 -39.83 14.85
CA MET A 42 -3.87 -38.75 14.58
C MET A 42 -4.50 -37.74 13.61
N ALA A 43 -4.49 -36.47 13.98
CA ALA A 43 -5.01 -35.41 13.15
C ALA A 43 -4.03 -35.02 12.03
N THR A 44 -4.57 -34.65 10.87
CA THR A 44 -3.89 -33.95 9.77
C THR A 44 -4.74 -32.76 9.35
N GLY A 45 -4.13 -31.74 8.72
CA GLY A 45 -4.83 -30.53 8.38
C GLY A 45 -5.12 -29.63 9.58
N TRP A 46 -6.18 -28.83 9.51
CA TRP A 46 -6.53 -27.88 10.55
C TRP A 46 -7.09 -28.54 11.81
N VAL A 47 -6.54 -28.14 12.94
CA VAL A 47 -7.00 -28.53 14.29
C VAL A 47 -7.36 -27.26 15.06
N LYS A 48 -8.51 -27.27 15.72
CA LYS A 48 -8.89 -26.22 16.67
C LYS A 48 -8.80 -26.78 18.09
N ASP A 49 -7.96 -26.16 18.92
CA ASP A 49 -7.81 -26.49 20.32
C ASP A 49 -7.75 -25.24 21.17
N ASN A 50 -8.53 -25.19 22.26
CA ASN A 50 -8.61 -24.04 23.18
C ASN A 50 -8.76 -22.68 22.48
N GLY A 51 -9.57 -22.62 21.42
CA GLY A 51 -9.87 -21.41 20.65
C GLY A 51 -8.78 -21.01 19.65
N LYS A 52 -7.65 -21.72 19.58
CA LYS A 52 -6.55 -21.50 18.62
C LYS A 52 -6.60 -22.54 17.51
N TYR A 53 -6.14 -22.15 16.34
CA TYR A 53 -5.98 -23.03 15.19
C TYR A 53 -4.52 -23.45 15.03
N TYR A 54 -4.31 -24.70 14.67
CA TYR A 54 -3.02 -25.34 14.39
C TYR A 54 -3.12 -26.08 13.07
N TYR A 55 -2.01 -26.26 12.39
CA TYR A 55 -1.99 -27.04 11.15
C TYR A 55 -1.05 -28.24 11.29
N MET A 56 -1.62 -29.43 11.06
CA MET A 56 -0.89 -30.70 11.12
C MET A 56 -0.55 -31.13 9.70
N LEU A 57 0.72 -31.39 9.44
CA LEU A 57 1.17 -31.90 8.14
C LEU A 57 0.59 -33.29 7.84
N THR A 58 0.77 -33.76 6.64
CA THR A 58 0.29 -35.08 6.21
C THR A 58 0.92 -36.25 7.00
N ASP A 59 2.12 -36.05 7.58
CA ASP A 59 2.77 -36.99 8.50
C ASP A 59 2.28 -36.86 9.94
N GLY A 60 1.28 -36.00 10.21
CA GLY A 60 0.71 -35.73 11.52
C GLY A 60 1.52 -34.73 12.38
N THR A 61 2.67 -34.24 11.92
CA THR A 61 3.47 -33.31 12.70
C THR A 61 2.90 -31.90 12.65
N MET A 62 2.91 -31.21 13.80
CA MET A 62 2.50 -29.81 13.89
C MET A 62 3.44 -28.93 13.07
N HIS A 63 2.84 -28.12 12.21
CA HIS A 63 3.58 -27.13 11.39
C HIS A 63 3.82 -25.84 12.17
N THR A 64 4.97 -25.19 11.90
CA THR A 64 5.32 -23.83 12.36
C THR A 64 5.88 -23.04 11.19
N GLY A 65 5.73 -21.72 11.21
CA GLY A 65 6.16 -20.85 10.12
C GLY A 65 5.08 -20.68 9.04
N TRP A 66 5.52 -20.27 7.87
CA TRP A 66 4.64 -20.03 6.73
C TRP A 66 4.11 -21.32 6.11
N VAL A 67 2.83 -21.31 5.76
CA VAL A 67 2.20 -22.39 4.99
C VAL A 67 1.26 -21.81 3.93
N SER A 68 1.26 -22.41 2.75
CA SER A 68 0.28 -22.12 1.70
C SER A 68 -0.69 -23.29 1.57
N ILE A 69 -1.97 -23.02 1.70
CA ILE A 69 -3.04 -24.00 1.58
C ILE A 69 -4.01 -23.48 0.53
N ASP A 70 -4.16 -24.17 -0.56
CA ASP A 70 -5.00 -23.78 -1.71
C ASP A 70 -4.71 -22.37 -2.23
N GLY A 71 -3.41 -21.99 -2.25
CA GLY A 71 -2.96 -20.68 -2.71
C GLY A 71 -3.16 -19.55 -1.68
N VAL A 72 -3.67 -19.85 -0.49
CA VAL A 72 -3.82 -18.89 0.62
C VAL A 72 -2.69 -19.07 1.62
N TYR A 73 -2.08 -17.96 2.05
CA TYR A 73 -0.97 -17.97 2.98
C TYR A 73 -1.44 -17.78 4.43
N TYR A 74 -0.87 -18.59 5.32
CA TYR A 74 -1.04 -18.53 6.77
C TYR A 74 0.33 -18.55 7.44
N TYR A 75 0.38 -18.11 8.68
CA TYR A 75 1.57 -18.22 9.52
C TYR A 75 1.23 -18.88 10.85
N LEU A 76 1.96 -19.93 11.18
CA LEU A 76 1.87 -20.62 12.46
C LEU A 76 3.08 -20.18 13.29
N GLY A 77 2.85 -19.54 14.44
CA GLY A 77 3.92 -19.10 15.32
C GLY A 77 4.75 -20.28 15.88
N ASP A 78 5.77 -19.98 16.69
CA ASP A 78 6.63 -21.01 17.29
C ASP A 78 5.87 -22.01 18.18
N SER A 79 4.75 -21.59 18.74
CA SER A 79 3.83 -22.48 19.48
C SER A 79 2.97 -23.36 18.58
N GLY A 80 3.04 -23.21 17.25
CA GLY A 80 2.15 -23.82 16.28
C GLY A 80 0.80 -23.11 16.12
N ALA A 81 0.48 -22.12 16.96
CA ALA A 81 -0.79 -21.40 16.86
C ALA A 81 -0.81 -20.48 15.65
N MET A 82 -1.93 -20.47 14.91
CA MET A 82 -2.16 -19.63 13.75
C MET A 82 -2.14 -18.14 14.15
N ALA A 83 -1.37 -17.36 13.43
CA ALA A 83 -1.29 -15.91 13.59
C ALA A 83 -2.57 -15.22 13.11
N THR A 84 -2.95 -14.16 13.81
CA THR A 84 -4.04 -13.23 13.41
C THR A 84 -3.66 -11.81 13.77
N GLY A 85 -4.22 -10.83 13.04
CA GLY A 85 -3.90 -9.42 13.22
C GLY A 85 -2.52 -9.06 12.67
N TRP A 86 -1.91 -8.03 13.24
CA TRP A 86 -0.60 -7.54 12.84
C TRP A 86 0.53 -8.42 13.38
N VAL A 87 1.45 -8.80 12.51
CA VAL A 87 2.66 -9.55 12.87
C VAL A 87 3.87 -8.89 12.20
N ASN A 88 4.90 -8.62 13.00
CA ASN A 88 6.19 -8.15 12.49
C ASN A 88 7.16 -9.32 12.41
N MET A 89 7.71 -9.57 11.24
CA MET A 89 8.72 -10.59 11.01
C MET A 89 9.55 -10.24 9.77
N ASP A 90 10.81 -10.67 9.74
CA ASP A 90 11.73 -10.47 8.61
C ASP A 90 11.80 -9.01 8.12
N ASN A 91 11.84 -8.07 9.06
CA ASN A 91 11.86 -6.62 8.80
C ASN A 91 10.66 -6.12 7.99
N GLY A 92 9.49 -6.75 8.17
CA GLY A 92 8.24 -6.31 7.54
C GLY A 92 7.03 -6.56 8.41
N TRP A 93 6.00 -5.76 8.21
CA TRP A 93 4.70 -5.95 8.84
C TRP A 93 3.78 -6.71 7.90
N TYR A 94 3.08 -7.69 8.45
CA TYR A 94 2.06 -8.49 7.78
C TYR A 94 0.74 -8.37 8.53
N TYR A 95 -0.34 -8.57 7.82
CA TYR A 95 -1.66 -8.60 8.44
C TYR A 95 -2.41 -9.87 8.07
N PHE A 96 -2.78 -10.60 9.11
CA PHE A 96 -3.58 -11.81 9.03
C PHE A 96 -5.01 -11.51 9.48
N ASP A 97 -6.00 -11.94 8.69
CA ASP A 97 -7.40 -11.70 9.03
C ASP A 97 -7.72 -12.26 10.42
N PRO A 98 -8.31 -11.47 11.34
CA PRO A 98 -8.63 -11.93 12.68
C PRO A 98 -9.61 -13.10 12.73
N ASN A 99 -10.44 -13.29 11.70
CA ASN A 99 -11.49 -14.30 11.69
C ASN A 99 -10.99 -15.64 11.14
N ASP A 100 -10.14 -15.63 10.11
CA ASP A 100 -9.75 -16.84 9.39
C ASP A 100 -8.23 -17.02 9.26
N GLY A 101 -7.43 -16.07 9.72
CA GLY A 101 -5.96 -16.15 9.71
C GLY A 101 -5.32 -15.99 8.33
N LYS A 102 -6.07 -15.62 7.29
CA LYS A 102 -5.52 -15.42 5.95
C LYS A 102 -4.61 -14.22 5.89
N CYS A 103 -3.42 -14.38 5.33
CA CYS A 103 -2.51 -13.27 5.07
C CYS A 103 -3.07 -12.35 3.98
N THR A 104 -3.06 -11.05 4.24
CA THR A 104 -3.39 -10.05 3.22
C THR A 104 -2.20 -9.90 2.27
N VAL A 105 -2.42 -10.18 0.98
CA VAL A 105 -1.39 -10.08 -0.06
C VAL A 105 -1.94 -9.31 -1.25
N ASN A 106 -1.06 -8.55 -1.92
CA ASN A 106 -1.34 -7.86 -3.19
C ASN A 106 -2.68 -7.09 -3.16
N SER A 107 -2.97 -6.39 -2.07
CA SER A 107 -4.26 -5.69 -1.89
C SER A 107 -4.17 -4.58 -0.86
N ALA A 108 -5.11 -3.63 -0.95
CA ALA A 108 -5.36 -2.67 0.10
C ALA A 108 -6.43 -3.19 1.07
N ARG A 109 -6.28 -2.82 2.34
CA ARG A 109 -7.20 -3.22 3.42
C ARG A 109 -7.40 -2.09 4.41
N GLU A 110 -8.65 -1.90 4.80
CA GLU A 110 -8.99 -1.01 5.90
C GLU A 110 -8.89 -1.75 7.23
N ILE A 111 -8.12 -1.18 8.16
CA ILE A 111 -7.87 -1.73 9.49
C ILE A 111 -7.99 -0.59 10.49
N LYS A 112 -8.99 -0.64 11.37
CA LYS A 112 -9.27 0.40 12.38
C LYS A 112 -9.29 1.82 11.76
N ASP A 113 -10.17 2.03 10.80
CA ASP A 113 -10.41 3.31 10.12
C ASP A 113 -9.20 3.90 9.37
N SER A 114 -8.22 3.06 9.06
CA SER A 114 -7.04 3.44 8.28
C SER A 114 -6.80 2.44 7.16
N TRP A 115 -6.47 2.93 5.99
CA TRP A 115 -6.11 2.11 4.85
C TRP A 115 -4.64 1.77 4.85
N TYR A 116 -4.35 0.51 4.59
CA TYR A 116 -3.01 -0.06 4.42
C TYR A 116 -2.94 -0.80 3.10
N MET A 117 -1.74 -0.93 2.56
CA MET A 117 -1.50 -1.68 1.35
C MET A 117 -0.43 -2.74 1.59
N PHE A 118 -0.61 -3.90 0.96
CA PHE A 118 0.29 -5.04 1.11
C PHE A 118 0.78 -5.47 -0.27
N GLY A 119 2.07 -5.73 -0.38
CA GLY A 119 2.72 -6.20 -1.59
C GLY A 119 2.36 -7.65 -1.94
N SER A 120 2.88 -8.11 -3.05
CA SER A 120 2.72 -9.51 -3.48
C SER A 120 3.39 -10.51 -2.53
N ASP A 121 4.36 -10.07 -1.76
CA ASP A 121 5.03 -10.81 -0.70
C ASP A 121 4.29 -10.76 0.66
N GLY A 122 3.15 -10.05 0.72
CA GLY A 122 2.34 -9.84 1.91
C GLY A 122 2.89 -8.78 2.87
N LYS A 123 4.01 -8.13 2.58
CA LYS A 123 4.53 -7.06 3.43
C LYS A 123 3.74 -5.78 3.24
N MET A 124 3.49 -5.10 4.35
CA MET A 124 2.93 -3.76 4.35
C MET A 124 3.86 -2.80 3.61
N VAL A 125 3.33 -2.03 2.67
CA VAL A 125 4.10 -1.05 1.91
C VAL A 125 4.04 0.33 2.54
N THR A 126 5.06 1.14 2.27
CA THR A 126 5.18 2.54 2.72
C THR A 126 5.64 3.42 1.56
N GLY A 127 5.53 4.73 1.72
CA GLY A 127 5.93 5.69 0.69
C GLY A 127 4.95 5.75 -0.49
N TRP A 128 5.46 6.19 -1.63
CA TRP A 128 4.67 6.35 -2.85
C TRP A 128 4.33 5.00 -3.48
N GLN A 129 3.06 4.84 -3.83
CA GLN A 129 2.54 3.67 -4.55
C GLN A 129 1.72 4.14 -5.75
N GLN A 130 1.87 3.45 -6.88
CA GLN A 130 1.05 3.67 -8.06
C GLN A 130 0.06 2.52 -8.23
N VAL A 131 -1.23 2.84 -8.28
CA VAL A 131 -2.32 1.88 -8.45
C VAL A 131 -3.29 2.43 -9.48
N ASP A 132 -3.54 1.69 -10.56
CA ASP A 132 -4.45 2.06 -11.64
C ASP A 132 -4.26 3.50 -12.16
N GLY A 133 -3.00 3.85 -12.42
CA GLY A 133 -2.62 5.17 -12.91
C GLY A 133 -2.79 6.32 -11.90
N GLY A 134 -3.19 6.02 -10.65
CA GLY A 134 -3.23 6.97 -9.55
C GLY A 134 -2.02 6.80 -8.62
N TYR A 135 -1.57 7.88 -8.01
CA TYR A 135 -0.53 7.85 -7.00
C TYR A 135 -1.14 8.02 -5.61
N TYR A 136 -0.62 7.25 -4.66
CA TYR A 136 -1.00 7.23 -3.25
C TYR A 136 0.25 7.30 -2.40
N TYR A 137 0.14 7.83 -1.20
CA TYR A 137 1.25 7.86 -0.26
C TYR A 137 0.89 7.17 1.06
N PHE A 138 1.75 6.28 1.52
CA PHE A 138 1.60 5.59 2.79
C PHE A 138 2.71 6.04 3.75
N HIS A 139 2.32 6.42 4.95
CA HIS A 139 3.26 6.81 6.00
C HIS A 139 4.22 5.65 6.36
N THR A 140 5.25 5.95 7.15
CA THR A 140 6.19 4.95 7.66
C THR A 140 5.52 3.89 8.55
N ASP A 141 4.38 4.21 9.14
CA ASP A 141 3.52 3.29 9.88
C ASP A 141 2.52 2.53 8.99
N GLY A 142 2.59 2.72 7.68
CA GLY A 142 1.77 2.05 6.67
C GLY A 142 0.41 2.68 6.43
N ARG A 143 -0.02 3.69 7.19
CA ARG A 143 -1.33 4.33 6.99
C ARG A 143 -1.33 5.17 5.72
N MET A 144 -2.36 5.03 4.91
CA MET A 144 -2.58 5.87 3.73
C MET A 144 -2.76 7.32 4.15
N LEU A 145 -1.99 8.22 3.52
CA LEU A 145 -2.08 9.66 3.75
C LEU A 145 -3.27 10.24 2.97
N THR A 146 -3.97 11.15 3.63
CA THR A 146 -4.92 12.09 3.01
C THR A 146 -4.55 13.52 3.40
N GLY A 147 -4.93 14.49 2.56
CA GLY A 147 -4.58 15.89 2.81
C GLY A 147 -3.19 16.25 2.29
N TRP A 148 -2.56 17.22 2.93
CA TRP A 148 -1.28 17.78 2.49
C TRP A 148 -0.09 16.88 2.78
N LEU A 149 0.80 16.73 1.79
CA LEU A 149 2.11 16.10 1.90
C LEU A 149 3.18 17.11 1.45
N SER A 150 4.29 17.18 2.19
CA SER A 150 5.49 17.89 1.74
C SER A 150 6.69 16.95 1.81
N ASP A 151 7.50 16.96 0.75
CA ASP A 151 8.76 16.23 0.69
C ASP A 151 9.99 17.12 1.01
N GLY A 152 9.73 18.37 1.47
CA GLY A 152 10.75 19.38 1.74
C GLY A 152 11.02 20.30 0.55
N THR A 153 10.74 19.86 -0.67
CA THR A 153 10.91 20.64 -1.91
C THR A 153 9.55 20.98 -2.52
N ASN A 154 8.67 19.99 -2.61
CA ASN A 154 7.36 20.09 -3.23
C ASN A 154 6.25 19.86 -2.21
N SER A 155 5.08 20.37 -2.53
CA SER A 155 3.85 20.06 -1.79
C SER A 155 2.87 19.35 -2.70
N TYR A 156 2.22 18.34 -2.17
CA TYR A 156 1.20 17.51 -2.82
C TYR A 156 -0.09 17.57 -2.02
N TYR A 157 -1.18 17.18 -2.63
CA TYR A 157 -2.45 17.03 -1.93
C TYR A 157 -3.09 15.69 -2.27
N MET A 158 -3.27 14.88 -1.25
CA MET A 158 -3.92 13.58 -1.33
C MET A 158 -5.41 13.77 -1.04
N ASP A 159 -6.26 13.42 -2.00
CA ASP A 159 -7.71 13.63 -1.88
C ASP A 159 -8.27 12.93 -0.64
N PRO A 160 -8.92 13.66 0.29
CA PRO A 160 -9.47 13.06 1.50
C PRO A 160 -10.53 11.98 1.24
N ALA A 161 -11.21 12.03 0.10
CA ALA A 161 -12.25 11.08 -0.23
C ALA A 161 -11.70 9.70 -0.61
N ASN A 162 -10.49 9.63 -1.19
CA ASN A 162 -9.99 8.38 -1.76
C ASN A 162 -8.46 8.19 -1.63
N GLY A 163 -7.73 9.15 -1.05
CA GLY A 163 -6.27 9.10 -0.90
C GLY A 163 -5.47 9.35 -2.17
N ARG A 164 -6.12 9.60 -3.31
CA ARG A 164 -5.41 9.78 -4.58
C ARG A 164 -4.73 11.14 -4.65
N MET A 165 -3.50 11.19 -5.17
CA MET A 165 -2.77 12.42 -5.43
C MET A 165 -3.53 13.31 -6.42
N SER A 166 -3.70 14.58 -6.08
CA SER A 166 -4.38 15.57 -6.91
C SER A 166 -3.47 16.10 -8.01
N THR A 167 -4.04 16.31 -9.20
CA THR A 167 -3.43 17.02 -10.33
C THR A 167 -4.44 18.02 -10.89
N GLY A 168 -3.98 19.05 -11.59
CA GLY A 168 -4.85 20.10 -12.10
C GLY A 168 -5.42 21.00 -11.00
N TRP A 169 -6.58 21.59 -11.27
CA TRP A 169 -7.28 22.43 -10.31
C TRP A 169 -7.88 21.60 -9.17
N LYS A 170 -7.64 22.03 -7.94
CA LYS A 170 -8.26 21.44 -6.76
C LYS A 170 -8.75 22.51 -5.81
N GLN A 171 -10.02 22.44 -5.46
CA GLN A 171 -10.56 23.24 -4.36
C GLN A 171 -10.27 22.53 -3.04
N ILE A 172 -9.62 23.24 -2.14
CA ILE A 172 -9.27 22.77 -0.79
C ILE A 172 -9.79 23.82 0.18
N GLU A 173 -10.73 23.41 1.02
CA GLU A 173 -11.52 24.36 1.80
C GLU A 173 -12.21 25.38 0.86
N ASN A 174 -11.97 26.68 1.06
CA ASN A 174 -12.57 27.74 0.24
C ASN A 174 -11.58 28.34 -0.77
N SER A 175 -10.48 27.65 -1.08
CA SER A 175 -9.41 28.18 -1.93
C SER A 175 -9.07 27.19 -3.06
N TYR A 176 -8.71 27.75 -4.22
CA TYR A 176 -8.24 26.93 -5.33
C TYR A 176 -6.72 26.90 -5.36
N TYR A 177 -6.20 25.71 -5.69
CA TYR A 177 -4.78 25.43 -5.91
C TYR A 177 -4.63 24.71 -7.25
N TYR A 178 -3.46 24.79 -7.84
CA TYR A 178 -3.17 24.04 -9.05
C TYR A 178 -1.95 23.15 -8.85
N PHE A 179 -2.08 21.91 -9.26
CA PHE A 179 -1.05 20.88 -9.19
C PHE A 179 -0.68 20.45 -10.62
N ASN A 180 0.62 20.39 -10.92
CA ASN A 180 1.06 19.89 -12.21
C ASN A 180 0.79 18.37 -12.35
N ASN A 181 1.15 17.79 -13.51
CA ASN A 181 0.93 16.36 -13.78
C ASN A 181 1.75 15.44 -12.87
N SER A 182 2.81 15.95 -12.24
CA SER A 182 3.59 15.24 -11.21
C SER A 182 3.03 15.43 -9.79
N GLY A 183 1.90 16.11 -9.65
CA GLY A 183 1.25 16.38 -8.36
C GLY A 183 1.89 17.53 -7.57
N HIS A 184 2.89 18.24 -8.13
CA HIS A 184 3.51 19.36 -7.42
C HIS A 184 2.59 20.56 -7.41
N LYS A 185 2.34 21.13 -6.24
CA LYS A 185 1.62 22.40 -6.09
C LYS A 185 2.42 23.52 -6.75
N LEU A 186 1.79 24.24 -7.66
CA LEU A 186 2.40 25.39 -8.33
C LEU A 186 2.20 26.68 -7.53
N THR A 187 3.09 27.64 -7.77
CA THR A 187 3.03 29.02 -7.26
C THR A 187 3.46 29.98 -8.36
N GLY A 188 3.05 31.26 -8.23
CA GLY A 188 3.35 32.28 -9.23
C GLY A 188 2.37 32.26 -10.40
N TRP A 189 2.81 32.79 -11.53
CA TRP A 189 2.01 32.86 -12.74
C TRP A 189 1.88 31.50 -13.41
N VAL A 190 0.66 31.16 -13.81
CA VAL A 190 0.37 29.97 -14.63
C VAL A 190 -0.59 30.34 -15.76
N GLN A 191 -0.42 29.73 -16.92
CA GLN A 191 -1.36 29.85 -18.05
C GLN A 191 -2.01 28.49 -18.29
N ILE A 192 -3.33 28.45 -18.21
CA ILE A 192 -4.13 27.22 -18.35
C ILE A 192 -5.23 27.53 -19.37
N ASP A 193 -5.29 26.77 -20.44
CA ASP A 193 -6.25 26.94 -21.54
C ASP A 193 -6.29 28.39 -22.05
N GLY A 194 -5.09 29.00 -22.21
CA GLY A 194 -4.94 30.38 -22.71
C GLY A 194 -5.23 31.48 -21.68
N THR A 195 -5.74 31.13 -20.49
CA THR A 195 -6.07 32.09 -19.43
C THR A 195 -4.95 32.14 -18.38
N TYR A 196 -4.58 33.33 -17.94
CA TYR A 196 -3.58 33.55 -16.90
C TYR A 196 -4.21 33.59 -15.51
N TYR A 197 -3.56 32.90 -14.58
CA TYR A 197 -3.88 32.86 -13.15
C TYR A 197 -2.64 33.16 -12.33
N TYR A 198 -2.82 33.64 -11.13
CA TYR A 198 -1.73 33.83 -10.18
C TYR A 198 -1.97 33.02 -8.90
N LEU A 199 -1.06 32.08 -8.66
CA LEU A 199 -1.05 31.22 -7.47
C LEU A 199 -0.12 31.89 -6.46
N ASN A 200 -0.69 32.69 -5.57
CA ASN A 200 0.04 33.64 -4.74
C ASN A 200 1.05 32.96 -3.80
N PRO A 201 2.38 33.13 -4.03
CA PRO A 201 3.39 32.51 -3.17
C PRO A 201 3.31 33.00 -1.71
N SER A 202 2.98 34.29 -1.51
CA SER A 202 2.83 34.89 -0.18
C SER A 202 1.59 34.43 0.57
N ASP A 203 0.64 33.78 -0.14
CA ASP A 203 -0.57 33.17 0.43
C ASP A 203 -0.61 31.66 0.17
N LYS A 204 0.49 30.98 0.47
CA LYS A 204 0.64 29.52 0.39
C LYS A 204 0.30 28.89 -0.96
N GLY A 205 0.32 29.67 -2.05
CA GLY A 205 -0.03 29.22 -3.40
C GLY A 205 -1.54 29.20 -3.68
N ARG A 206 -2.36 29.90 -2.90
CA ARG A 206 -3.79 30.09 -3.21
C ARG A 206 -3.97 30.88 -4.47
N MET A 207 -4.93 30.51 -5.30
CA MET A 207 -5.30 31.26 -6.49
C MET A 207 -5.85 32.64 -6.10
N ALA A 208 -5.27 33.70 -6.67
CA ALA A 208 -5.81 35.05 -6.52
C ALA A 208 -7.16 35.13 -7.24
N ALA A 209 -8.21 35.54 -6.55
CA ALA A 209 -9.54 35.70 -7.10
C ALA A 209 -10.25 36.88 -6.46
N ASN A 210 -11.08 37.60 -7.23
CA ASN A 210 -11.84 38.77 -6.80
C ASN A 210 -10.97 39.80 -6.04
N THR A 211 -9.79 40.10 -6.57
CA THR A 211 -8.80 40.97 -5.92
C THR A 211 -7.90 41.66 -6.94
N THR A 212 -7.24 42.72 -6.50
CA THR A 212 -6.16 43.35 -7.24
C THR A 212 -4.86 43.22 -6.47
N LEU A 213 -3.83 42.69 -7.10
CA LEU A 213 -2.49 42.50 -6.51
C LEU A 213 -1.45 43.28 -7.27
N LYS A 214 -0.48 43.86 -6.56
CA LYS A 214 0.71 44.43 -7.13
C LYS A 214 1.81 43.39 -7.20
N ILE A 215 2.18 42.94 -8.40
CA ILE A 215 3.17 41.90 -8.65
C ILE A 215 4.28 42.54 -9.47
N ASP A 216 5.51 42.51 -8.99
CA ASP A 216 6.69 43.13 -9.64
C ASP A 216 6.46 44.58 -10.07
N GLY A 217 5.76 45.35 -9.25
CA GLY A 217 5.48 46.76 -9.47
C GLY A 217 4.25 47.05 -10.32
N VAL A 218 3.66 46.06 -10.97
CA VAL A 218 2.47 46.16 -11.84
C VAL A 218 1.23 45.69 -11.11
N SER A 219 0.11 46.41 -11.28
CA SER A 219 -1.18 46.03 -10.68
C SER A 219 -1.95 45.11 -11.63
N TYR A 220 -2.39 43.97 -11.14
CA TYR A 220 -3.20 42.99 -11.85
C TYR A 220 -4.51 42.76 -11.10
N THR A 221 -5.61 42.73 -11.86
CA THR A 221 -6.93 42.43 -11.32
C THR A 221 -7.36 41.00 -11.70
N PHE A 222 -7.86 40.27 -10.72
CA PHE A 222 -8.33 38.91 -10.86
C PHE A 222 -9.84 38.85 -10.66
N ALA A 223 -10.53 38.24 -11.62
CA ALA A 223 -11.97 38.00 -11.54
C ALA A 223 -12.31 36.97 -10.46
N ALA A 224 -13.60 36.78 -10.17
CA ALA A 224 -14.06 35.81 -9.16
C ALA A 224 -13.63 34.36 -9.50
N ASN A 225 -13.49 34.02 -10.77
CA ASN A 225 -13.00 32.72 -11.22
C ASN A 225 -11.46 32.62 -11.27
N GLY A 226 -10.75 33.66 -10.80
CA GLY A 226 -9.29 33.72 -10.79
C GLY A 226 -8.64 34.16 -12.09
N ALA A 227 -9.40 34.33 -13.16
CA ALA A 227 -8.86 34.82 -14.44
C ALA A 227 -8.28 36.21 -14.26
N CYS A 228 -7.02 36.38 -14.72
CA CYS A 228 -6.38 37.71 -14.71
C CYS A 228 -6.96 38.59 -15.80
N THR A 229 -7.42 39.76 -15.41
CA THR A 229 -7.83 40.84 -16.31
C THR A 229 -6.85 41.99 -16.09
N THR A 230 -6.42 42.66 -17.17
CA THR A 230 -5.57 43.85 -17.01
C THR A 230 -6.40 45.04 -16.58
N SER A 231 -5.80 45.93 -15.78
CA SER A 231 -6.43 47.16 -15.30
C SER A 231 -6.74 48.17 -16.44
N ASN A 232 -6.26 47.94 -17.68
CA ASN A 232 -6.41 48.83 -18.81
C ASN A 232 -6.93 48.15 -20.09
N GLY A 233 -7.55 46.96 -20.03
CA GLY A 233 -8.14 46.29 -21.19
C GLY A 233 -7.14 45.81 -22.24
N ASN A 234 -5.85 45.94 -22.02
CA ASN A 234 -4.81 45.41 -22.92
C ASN A 234 -4.48 43.96 -22.56
N ALA A 235 -4.37 43.12 -23.60
CA ALA A 235 -3.96 41.73 -23.46
C ALA A 235 -2.66 41.64 -22.66
N LEU A 236 -2.62 40.67 -21.74
CA LEU A 236 -1.44 40.38 -20.93
C LEU A 236 -0.24 40.04 -21.81
N ASN A 237 0.67 40.98 -22.02
CA ASN A 237 2.04 40.69 -22.41
C ASN A 237 2.83 40.43 -21.10
N VAL A 238 2.71 39.23 -20.55
CA VAL A 238 3.66 38.76 -19.55
C VAL A 238 4.96 38.51 -20.30
N SER A 239 5.83 39.53 -20.35
CA SER A 239 7.18 39.35 -20.86
C SER A 239 7.85 38.27 -20.01
N ASN A 240 8.20 37.18 -20.66
CA ASN A 240 9.05 36.14 -20.09
C ASN A 240 10.45 36.76 -19.84
N ASN A 241 10.61 37.51 -18.77
CA ASN A 241 11.92 37.79 -18.25
C ASN A 241 12.40 36.53 -17.50
N ASN A 242 12.98 35.65 -18.30
CA ASN A 242 13.81 34.58 -17.82
C ASN A 242 14.97 35.15 -17.01
N ASN A 243 14.89 35.15 -15.70
CA ASN A 243 16.00 34.66 -14.89
C ASN A 243 15.58 34.45 -13.45
N THR A 244 15.92 33.27 -12.97
CA THR A 244 15.98 32.71 -11.62
C THR A 244 14.76 31.92 -11.15
N ASN A 245 14.94 30.59 -11.12
CA ASN A 245 14.16 29.58 -10.36
C ASN A 245 12.63 29.65 -10.51
N SER A 246 12.15 29.81 -11.70
CA SER A 246 10.75 29.57 -12.03
C SER A 246 10.59 28.12 -12.44
N SER A 247 9.76 27.40 -11.72
CA SER A 247 9.24 26.12 -12.17
C SER A 247 8.66 26.31 -13.58
N THR A 248 9.40 25.84 -14.57
CA THR A 248 8.98 25.82 -15.97
C THR A 248 7.61 25.17 -16.06
N VAL A 249 6.64 25.94 -16.56
CA VAL A 249 5.38 25.39 -17.05
C VAL A 249 5.74 24.32 -18.10
N PRO A 250 5.32 23.07 -17.98
CA PRO A 250 5.58 22.11 -19.04
C PRO A 250 4.83 22.51 -20.31
N GLY A 251 5.60 23.02 -21.26
CA GLY A 251 5.42 23.03 -22.67
C GLY A 251 4.09 23.40 -23.26
N ASN A 252 3.96 24.64 -23.72
CA ASN A 252 3.22 24.91 -24.94
C ASN A 252 4.22 25.01 -26.11
N ASN A 253 4.52 23.88 -26.75
CA ASN A 253 5.14 23.85 -28.06
C ASN A 253 4.03 23.87 -29.10
N THR A 254 3.60 25.05 -29.50
CA THR A 254 2.95 25.23 -30.81
C THR A 254 4.04 25.24 -31.85
N SER A 255 4.27 24.12 -32.46
CA SER A 255 4.92 24.03 -33.77
C SER A 255 4.09 23.09 -34.63
N SER A 256 3.49 23.71 -35.65
CA SER A 256 2.81 23.04 -36.74
C SER A 256 3.73 22.06 -37.47
N GLY A 257 3.19 20.90 -37.82
CA GLY A 257 3.68 20.16 -38.99
C GLY A 257 4.06 18.71 -38.78
N THR A 258 3.22 17.84 -39.32
CA THR A 258 3.49 16.49 -39.86
C THR A 258 3.77 15.34 -38.94
N THR A 259 2.79 14.43 -38.91
CA THR A 259 2.87 12.96 -38.57
C THR A 259 3.86 12.23 -39.51
N PRO A 260 4.28 10.96 -39.25
CA PRO A 260 3.90 9.97 -38.21
C PRO A 260 5.07 9.14 -37.66
N GLY A 261 4.78 8.42 -36.54
CA GLY A 261 5.39 7.13 -36.28
C GLY A 261 6.63 7.11 -35.38
N SER A 262 6.49 6.67 -34.17
CA SER A 262 7.32 5.64 -33.55
C SER A 262 7.16 5.63 -32.02
N THR A 263 6.84 4.47 -31.52
CA THR A 263 7.02 3.94 -30.17
C THR A 263 8.01 4.73 -29.30
N SER A 264 7.50 5.30 -28.21
CA SER A 264 8.33 5.67 -27.08
C SER A 264 7.72 5.14 -25.78
N THR A 265 8.41 4.17 -25.21
CA THR A 265 8.26 3.71 -23.83
C THR A 265 8.48 4.88 -22.90
N SER A 266 7.41 5.40 -22.32
CA SER A 266 7.49 6.38 -21.25
C SER A 266 7.74 5.67 -19.93
N ASN A 267 8.98 5.73 -19.45
CA ASN A 267 9.30 5.48 -18.03
C ASN A 267 8.63 6.58 -17.20
N SER A 268 7.47 6.27 -16.63
CA SER A 268 6.84 7.13 -15.64
C SER A 268 7.50 6.86 -14.28
N THR A 269 8.43 7.72 -13.90
CA THR A 269 8.99 7.74 -12.56
C THR A 269 7.93 8.27 -11.59
N ALA A 270 7.67 7.55 -10.50
CA ALA A 270 6.82 8.04 -9.42
C ALA A 270 7.32 9.40 -8.91
N PRO A 271 6.44 10.35 -8.56
CA PRO A 271 6.86 11.61 -7.97
C PRO A 271 7.60 11.32 -6.66
N GLY A 272 8.87 11.75 -6.57
CA GLY A 272 9.66 11.62 -5.35
C GLY A 272 10.21 10.21 -5.06
N SER A 273 10.97 9.64 -6.01
CA SER A 273 11.86 8.51 -5.68
C SER A 273 12.93 8.98 -4.70
N PHE A 274 12.74 8.74 -3.41
CA PHE A 274 13.78 8.94 -2.41
C PHE A 274 14.78 7.80 -2.48
N ASN A 275 16.02 8.14 -2.83
CA ASN A 275 17.16 7.27 -2.60
C ASN A 275 17.34 7.14 -1.09
N SER A 276 17.00 5.99 -0.54
CA SER A 276 17.23 5.67 0.86
C SER A 276 18.74 5.43 1.10
N ASN A 277 19.48 6.53 1.27
CA ASN A 277 20.77 6.53 1.92
C ASN A 277 20.80 7.71 2.89
N SER A 278 20.36 7.48 4.11
CA SER A 278 20.70 8.30 5.27
C SER A 278 20.50 7.47 6.52
N ASN A 279 21.61 7.06 7.09
CA ASN A 279 21.72 6.78 8.51
C ASN A 279 21.15 7.97 9.28
N ASN A 280 20.09 7.77 10.06
CA ASN A 280 19.93 8.52 11.30
C ASN A 280 19.11 7.72 12.31
N ASN A 281 19.80 7.44 13.36
CA ASN A 281 19.42 6.96 14.66
C ASN A 281 18.40 7.92 15.29
N SER A 282 17.22 7.44 15.63
CA SER A 282 16.45 7.98 16.76
C SER A 282 15.48 6.92 17.27
N ASN A 283 15.79 6.47 18.45
CA ASN A 283 15.05 5.58 19.30
C ASN A 283 13.60 6.07 19.50
N ASN A 284 12.65 5.17 19.26
CA ASN A 284 11.44 5.11 20.08
C ASN A 284 11.04 3.65 20.22
N GLU A 285 11.29 3.15 21.42
CA GLU A 285 10.95 1.82 21.89
C GLU A 285 9.43 1.65 21.92
N TYR A 286 8.93 0.64 21.19
CA TYR A 286 7.78 -0.13 21.64
C TYR A 286 8.26 -1.54 21.94
N VAL A 287 8.35 -1.81 23.22
CA VAL A 287 8.72 -3.11 23.77
C VAL A 287 7.65 -4.13 23.43
N SER A 288 7.98 -5.09 22.57
CA SER A 288 7.36 -6.40 22.52
C SER A 288 8.47 -7.41 22.77
N THR A 289 8.51 -7.92 23.99
CA THR A 289 9.47 -8.94 24.41
C THR A 289 9.10 -10.29 23.81
N GLY A 290 9.97 -10.79 22.94
CA GLY A 290 10.00 -12.17 22.49
C GLY A 290 11.39 -12.50 21.93
N PRO A 291 12.01 -13.63 22.31
CA PRO A 291 13.39 -13.91 21.98
C PRO A 291 13.59 -14.21 20.49
N ALA A 292 14.65 -13.60 19.94
CA ALA A 292 15.13 -13.86 18.60
C ALA A 292 15.71 -15.28 18.48
N THR A 293 15.18 -16.06 17.54
CA THR A 293 15.94 -17.18 16.96
C THR A 293 15.79 -17.11 15.44
N GLY A 294 16.93 -16.85 14.79
CA GLY A 294 17.01 -16.78 13.35
C GLY A 294 16.67 -18.11 12.67
N LYS A 295 15.73 -18.06 11.76
CA LYS A 295 15.60 -19.00 10.65
C LYS A 295 15.18 -18.21 9.42
N SER A 296 15.96 -18.38 8.35
CA SER A 296 15.70 -17.81 7.05
C SER A 296 14.32 -18.20 6.53
N ASN A 297 13.53 -17.20 6.18
CA ASN A 297 12.25 -17.39 5.48
C ASN A 297 12.50 -18.02 4.10
N PRO A 298 11.64 -18.93 3.66
CA PRO A 298 11.58 -19.29 2.27
C PRO A 298 11.13 -18.04 1.46
N SER A 299 11.96 -17.66 0.49
CA SER A 299 11.55 -16.71 -0.52
C SER A 299 10.23 -17.17 -1.14
N PHE A 300 9.26 -16.27 -1.31
CA PHE A 300 8.06 -16.52 -2.09
C PHE A 300 8.43 -16.66 -3.57
N ASN A 301 9.15 -17.72 -3.91
CA ASN A 301 9.34 -18.13 -5.29
C ASN A 301 8.10 -18.95 -5.68
N GLY A 302 7.14 -18.29 -6.31
CA GLY A 302 6.07 -18.95 -7.03
C GLY A 302 6.65 -19.78 -8.17
N SER A 303 6.92 -21.04 -7.90
CA SER A 303 7.16 -22.00 -8.97
C SER A 303 5.82 -22.27 -9.65
N THR A 304 5.59 -21.62 -10.79
CA THR A 304 4.54 -22.02 -11.71
C THR A 304 4.93 -23.36 -12.33
N PRO A 305 4.03 -24.36 -12.38
CA PRO A 305 4.24 -25.52 -13.24
C PRO A 305 4.20 -25.08 -14.70
N SER A 306 5.27 -25.39 -15.42
CA SER A 306 5.37 -25.15 -16.84
C SER A 306 4.38 -26.02 -17.61
N SER A 307 3.40 -25.40 -18.25
CA SER A 307 2.81 -25.89 -19.49
C SER A 307 2.41 -24.67 -20.31
N GLY A 308 2.98 -24.59 -21.51
CA GLY A 308 2.92 -23.43 -22.37
C GLY A 308 1.51 -23.08 -22.83
N ASN A 309 1.21 -21.84 -22.84
CA ASN A 309 0.70 -21.12 -24.01
C ASN A 309 0.75 -19.62 -23.72
N SER A 310 1.30 -18.90 -24.67
CA SER A 310 1.42 -17.45 -24.71
C SER A 310 0.04 -16.78 -24.71
N GLN A 311 -0.29 -16.04 -23.64
CA GLN A 311 -1.20 -14.91 -23.71
C GLN A 311 -0.82 -13.86 -22.64
N SER A 312 -0.83 -12.62 -23.09
CA SER A 312 -0.40 -11.39 -22.45
C SER A 312 -0.90 -11.17 -21.01
N ASN A 313 0.05 -10.89 -20.11
CA ASN A 313 -0.17 -10.44 -18.74
C ASN A 313 -0.83 -9.04 -18.72
N SER A 314 -2.10 -8.99 -18.39
CA SER A 314 -2.82 -7.77 -17.99
C SER A 314 -3.68 -7.95 -16.73
N SER A 315 -3.33 -8.87 -15.81
CA SER A 315 -4.20 -9.27 -14.71
C SER A 315 -3.74 -8.86 -13.30
N SER A 316 -2.63 -8.13 -13.13
CA SER A 316 -2.17 -7.74 -11.79
C SER A 316 -2.72 -6.40 -11.26
N SER A 317 -3.27 -5.54 -12.14
CA SER A 317 -3.81 -4.23 -11.74
C SER A 317 -5.25 -4.26 -11.24
N SER A 318 -6.06 -5.24 -11.63
CA SER A 318 -7.49 -5.27 -11.30
C SER A 318 -7.81 -5.59 -9.83
N ASN A 319 -6.89 -6.24 -9.11
CA ASN A 319 -7.13 -6.64 -7.72
C ASN A 319 -6.95 -5.49 -6.71
N TYR A 320 -6.10 -4.50 -7.02
CA TYR A 320 -5.92 -3.31 -6.16
C TYR A 320 -7.14 -2.39 -6.16
N VAL A 321 -7.75 -2.18 -7.33
CA VAL A 321 -8.99 -1.37 -7.44
C VAL A 321 -10.12 -1.98 -6.65
N ASN A 322 -10.27 -3.31 -6.68
CA ASN A 322 -11.35 -3.98 -5.98
C ASN A 322 -11.27 -3.82 -4.44
N GLY A 323 -10.08 -3.66 -3.87
CA GLY A 323 -9.92 -3.33 -2.45
C GLY A 323 -10.35 -1.89 -2.13
N LEU A 324 -9.86 -0.92 -2.90
CA LEU A 324 -10.18 0.50 -2.71
C LEU A 324 -11.61 0.85 -3.15
N LEU A 325 -12.16 0.19 -4.18
CA LEU A 325 -13.51 0.44 -4.69
C LEU A 325 -14.60 -0.35 -3.95
N LYS A 326 -14.33 -1.58 -3.49
CA LYS A 326 -15.32 -2.38 -2.73
C LYS A 326 -15.55 -1.87 -1.31
N ALA A 327 -14.68 -1.04 -0.79
CA ALA A 327 -14.79 -0.51 0.56
C ALA A 327 -15.68 0.73 0.67
N GLY A 328 -16.55 0.98 -0.30
CA GLY A 328 -17.60 1.99 -0.13
C GLY A 328 -17.12 3.43 0.01
N LEU A 329 -16.00 3.79 -0.62
CA LEU A 329 -15.62 5.19 -0.83
C LEU A 329 -16.54 5.88 -1.86
N THR A 330 -17.79 5.41 -1.95
CA THR A 330 -18.85 6.13 -2.63
C THR A 330 -19.32 7.26 -1.74
N SER A 331 -19.10 8.46 -2.20
CA SER A 331 -19.59 9.71 -1.66
C SER A 331 -21.07 9.63 -1.25
N GLY A 332 -21.31 9.68 0.06
CA GLY A 332 -22.62 9.95 0.64
C GLY A 332 -22.45 10.45 2.06
N PRO A 333 -23.07 11.58 2.45
CA PRO A 333 -23.01 12.03 3.83
C PRO A 333 -23.75 11.03 4.71
N ARG A 334 -23.11 10.54 5.75
CA ARG A 334 -23.79 9.85 6.84
C ARG A 334 -24.32 10.88 7.84
N PRO A 335 -25.52 10.61 8.43
CA PRO A 335 -26.17 11.52 9.34
C PRO A 335 -25.42 11.75 10.63
#